data_d2f0909821b2d6f35c76e4d689550fe5
#
_entry.id   d2f0909821b2d6f35c76e4d689550fe5
#
_cell.length_a   1.000
_cell.length_b   1.000
_cell.length_c   1.000
_cell.angle_alpha   90.00
_cell.angle_beta   90.00
_cell.angle_gamma   90.00
#
_symmetry.space_group_name_H-M   'P 1'
#
loop_
_entity.id
_entity.type
_entity.pdbx_description
1 polymer ?
#
loop_
_entity_poly.entity_id
_entity_poly.type
_entity_poly.pdbx_seq_one_letter_code
_entity_poly.pdbx_strand_id
1 'polypeptide(L)'
;MAGYISGDTRKVTTHRLVEMKQRGEKISMLTSYDYTTAQIVDGAGIDVILVGDSASNVMAGNVTTLPITLDQMIYHGKSVVRGVKRALVVVDLPFGTYQTSEYEAVTNAIKVMKITHADALKLEGGVEIIDAVKKIIAAGIPHHGTFGVNAAIYQ
;
A
#
# COMPACT_ATOMS: atom_id res chain seq x y z
N MET A 1 -17.74 -17.51 8.69
CA MET A 1 -16.58 -17.32 7.81
C MET A 1 -17.09 -16.74 6.49
N ALA A 2 -16.71 -15.53 6.12
CA ALA A 2 -17.01 -15.00 4.79
C ALA A 2 -16.19 -15.82 3.78
N GLY A 3 -16.86 -16.48 2.83
CA GLY A 3 -16.19 -17.17 1.74
C GLY A 3 -15.75 -16.15 0.69
N TYR A 4 -14.63 -16.40 0.02
CA TYR A 4 -14.18 -15.55 -1.08
C TYR A 4 -15.09 -15.75 -2.30
N ILE A 5 -15.58 -14.67 -2.89
CA ILE A 5 -16.47 -14.70 -4.05
C ILE A 5 -15.75 -15.35 -5.25
N SER A 6 -14.44 -15.17 -5.39
CA SER A 6 -13.63 -15.74 -6.47
C SER A 6 -13.32 -17.25 -6.33
N GLY A 7 -13.60 -17.86 -5.19
CA GLY A 7 -13.23 -19.25 -4.87
C GLY A 7 -11.73 -19.50 -4.71
N ASP A 8 -10.87 -18.57 -5.06
CA ASP A 8 -9.40 -18.68 -4.91
C ASP A 8 -8.96 -18.06 -3.58
N THR A 9 -8.52 -18.89 -2.66
CA THR A 9 -8.13 -18.52 -1.29
C THR A 9 -6.62 -18.33 -1.11
N ARG A 10 -5.83 -18.51 -2.17
CA ARG A 10 -4.37 -18.35 -2.09
C ARG A 10 -3.99 -16.89 -1.87
N LYS A 11 -2.97 -16.64 -1.03
CA LYS A 11 -2.41 -15.29 -0.81
C LYS A 11 -1.99 -14.66 -2.14
N VAL A 12 -2.38 -13.42 -2.35
CA VAL A 12 -1.92 -12.60 -3.47
C VAL A 12 -0.53 -12.08 -3.14
N THR A 13 0.42 -12.35 -4.01
CA THR A 13 1.81 -11.88 -3.90
C THR A 13 2.15 -10.96 -5.06
N THR A 14 3.25 -10.23 -4.96
CA THR A 14 3.76 -9.39 -6.06
C THR A 14 4.00 -10.21 -7.33
N HIS A 15 4.54 -11.44 -7.19
CA HIS A 15 4.72 -12.36 -8.32
C HIS A 15 3.39 -12.71 -9.00
N ARG A 16 2.37 -13.02 -8.20
CA ARG A 16 1.03 -13.34 -8.73
C ARG A 16 0.42 -12.15 -9.49
N LEU A 17 0.61 -10.92 -9.02
CA LEU A 17 0.14 -9.74 -9.77
C LEU A 17 0.81 -9.62 -11.15
N VAL A 18 2.11 -9.95 -11.24
CA VAL A 18 2.83 -9.98 -12.51
C VAL A 18 2.25 -11.06 -13.45
N GLU A 19 1.97 -12.26 -12.91
CA GLU A 19 1.32 -13.33 -13.70
C GLU A 19 -0.07 -12.92 -14.20
N MET A 20 -0.89 -12.31 -13.34
CA MET A 20 -2.22 -11.81 -13.71
C MET A 20 -2.11 -10.80 -14.86
N LYS A 21 -1.18 -9.85 -14.75
CA LYS A 21 -0.92 -8.87 -15.81
C LYS A 21 -0.50 -9.53 -17.13
N GLN A 22 0.37 -10.54 -17.08
CA GLN A 22 0.81 -11.28 -18.26
C GLN A 22 -0.33 -12.04 -18.95
N ARG A 23 -1.31 -12.53 -18.16
CA ARG A 23 -2.52 -13.20 -18.67
C ARG A 23 -3.62 -12.24 -19.09
N GLY A 24 -3.42 -10.92 -18.96
CA GLY A 24 -4.45 -9.92 -19.26
C GLY A 24 -5.59 -9.87 -18.24
N GLU A 25 -5.43 -10.47 -17.07
CA GLU A 25 -6.41 -10.42 -15.98
C GLU A 25 -6.40 -9.04 -15.32
N LYS A 26 -7.59 -8.53 -15.01
CA LYS A 26 -7.70 -7.27 -14.26
C LYS A 26 -7.42 -7.51 -12.79
N ILE A 27 -6.63 -6.61 -12.20
CA ILE A 27 -6.30 -6.60 -10.78
C ILE A 27 -7.24 -5.60 -10.09
N SER A 28 -7.99 -6.08 -9.10
CA SER A 28 -8.88 -5.25 -8.30
C SER A 28 -8.14 -4.66 -7.10
N MET A 29 -8.33 -3.36 -6.85
CA MET A 29 -7.74 -2.67 -5.70
C MET A 29 -8.79 -1.81 -5.00
N LEU A 30 -8.85 -1.89 -3.68
CA LEU A 30 -9.68 -1.05 -2.83
C LEU A 30 -8.91 -0.54 -1.61
N THR A 31 -9.31 0.62 -1.08
CA THR A 31 -8.76 1.15 0.16
C THR A 31 -9.44 0.52 1.38
N SER A 32 -8.67 0.37 2.45
CA SER A 32 -9.17 0.07 3.80
C SER A 32 -8.25 0.66 4.85
N TYR A 33 -8.80 1.03 6.00
CA TYR A 33 -8.05 1.75 7.04
C TYR A 33 -8.18 1.12 8.42
N ASP A 34 -9.00 0.10 8.58
CA ASP A 34 -9.27 -0.57 9.84
C ASP A 34 -9.43 -2.09 9.67
N TYR A 35 -9.42 -2.79 10.79
CA TYR A 35 -9.51 -4.24 10.85
C TYR A 35 -10.82 -4.80 10.28
N THR A 36 -11.95 -4.19 10.63
CA THR A 36 -13.28 -4.72 10.26
C THR A 36 -13.54 -4.56 8.77
N THR A 37 -13.28 -3.35 8.23
CA THR A 37 -13.42 -3.09 6.81
C THR A 37 -12.47 -3.95 5.98
N ALA A 38 -11.22 -4.15 6.45
CA ALA A 38 -10.26 -5.01 5.79
C ALA A 38 -10.75 -6.45 5.66
N GLN A 39 -11.40 -7.02 6.69
CA GLN A 39 -11.98 -8.37 6.62
C GLN A 39 -13.11 -8.46 5.58
N ILE A 40 -13.94 -7.44 5.48
CA ILE A 40 -15.06 -7.39 4.53
C ILE A 40 -14.51 -7.33 3.10
N VAL A 41 -13.55 -6.44 2.86
CA VAL A 41 -12.93 -6.22 1.54
C VAL A 41 -12.14 -7.46 1.10
N ASP A 42 -11.35 -8.05 2.00
CA ASP A 42 -10.61 -9.30 1.74
C ASP A 42 -11.57 -10.46 1.43
N GLY A 43 -12.64 -10.60 2.23
CA GLY A 43 -13.68 -11.62 2.02
C GLY A 43 -14.45 -11.46 0.71
N ALA A 44 -14.54 -10.25 0.16
CA ALA A 44 -15.11 -9.97 -1.16
C ALA A 44 -14.20 -10.41 -2.32
N GLY A 45 -12.95 -10.81 -2.04
CA GLY A 45 -12.03 -11.34 -3.05
C GLY A 45 -11.23 -10.29 -3.80
N ILE A 46 -11.09 -9.09 -3.26
CA ILE A 46 -10.23 -8.02 -3.79
C ILE A 46 -8.77 -8.48 -3.78
N ASP A 47 -8.02 -8.18 -4.84
CA ASP A 47 -6.64 -8.64 -5.00
C ASP A 47 -5.64 -7.82 -4.20
N VAL A 48 -5.86 -6.50 -4.12
CA VAL A 48 -4.95 -5.58 -3.42
C VAL A 48 -5.76 -4.67 -2.49
N ILE A 49 -5.30 -4.52 -1.25
CA ILE A 49 -5.85 -3.54 -0.31
C ILE A 49 -4.80 -2.46 -0.08
N LEU A 50 -5.19 -1.21 -0.34
CA LEU A 50 -4.36 -0.04 -0.11
C LEU A 50 -4.71 0.61 1.23
N VAL A 51 -3.73 0.77 2.09
CA VAL A 51 -3.80 1.66 3.24
C VAL A 51 -3.26 3.02 2.80
N GLY A 52 -4.17 3.85 2.28
CA GLY A 52 -3.83 5.14 1.68
C GLY A 52 -3.61 6.24 2.73
N ASP A 53 -2.77 7.23 2.41
CA ASP A 53 -2.63 8.46 3.20
C ASP A 53 -3.94 9.27 3.25
N SER A 54 -4.87 8.98 2.33
CA SER A 54 -6.27 9.45 2.38
C SER A 54 -7.01 9.09 3.68
N ALA A 55 -6.44 8.22 4.54
CA ALA A 55 -6.86 8.07 5.93
C ALA A 55 -6.91 9.41 6.68
N SER A 56 -6.06 10.37 6.31
CA SER A 56 -6.11 11.75 6.81
C SER A 56 -7.50 12.39 6.61
N ASN A 57 -8.08 12.19 5.43
CA ASN A 57 -9.39 12.77 5.10
C ASN A 57 -10.53 11.93 5.71
N VAL A 58 -10.55 10.64 5.42
CA VAL A 58 -11.73 9.79 5.67
C VAL A 58 -11.80 9.25 7.10
N MET A 59 -10.67 9.17 7.82
CA MET A 59 -10.62 8.70 9.20
C MET A 59 -10.43 9.83 10.21
N ALA A 60 -9.60 10.84 9.87
CA ALA A 60 -9.30 11.96 10.77
C ALA A 60 -10.06 13.25 10.42
N GLY A 61 -10.75 13.32 9.26
CA GLY A 61 -11.56 14.47 8.87
C GLY A 61 -10.75 15.68 8.40
N ASN A 62 -9.46 15.51 8.08
CA ASN A 62 -8.62 16.59 7.57
C ASN A 62 -9.01 16.96 6.14
N VAL A 63 -8.77 18.21 5.74
CA VAL A 63 -9.06 18.71 4.39
C VAL A 63 -8.11 18.10 3.35
N THR A 64 -6.88 17.78 3.74
CA THR A 64 -5.83 17.22 2.88
C THR A 64 -5.18 16.00 3.50
N THR A 65 -4.34 15.28 2.73
CA THR A 65 -3.56 14.14 3.23
C THR A 65 -2.31 14.57 4.00
N LEU A 66 -1.86 15.83 3.88
CA LEU A 66 -0.61 16.32 4.47
C LEU A 66 -0.46 16.13 5.98
N PRO A 67 -1.51 16.26 6.82
CA PRO A 67 -1.34 16.15 8.27
C PRO A 67 -1.09 14.75 8.80
N ILE A 68 -1.36 13.69 8.02
CA ILE A 68 -1.21 12.32 8.52
C ILE A 68 0.26 11.99 8.77
N THR A 69 0.53 11.42 9.94
CA THR A 69 1.89 11.06 10.33
C THR A 69 2.24 9.63 9.96
N LEU A 70 3.54 9.32 9.90
CA LEU A 70 4.02 7.95 9.67
C LEU A 70 3.49 6.97 10.75
N ASP A 71 3.42 7.38 12.00
CA ASP A 71 2.94 6.52 13.08
C ASP A 71 1.43 6.24 12.98
N GLN A 72 0.63 7.19 12.49
CA GLN A 72 -0.78 6.97 12.16
C GLN A 72 -0.93 5.99 10.98
N MET A 73 -0.12 6.13 9.93
CA MET A 73 -0.11 5.17 8.82
C MET A 73 0.29 3.76 9.29
N ILE A 74 1.26 3.67 10.19
CA ILE A 74 1.64 2.39 10.82
C ILE A 74 0.48 1.81 11.62
N TYR A 75 -0.26 2.63 12.38
CA TYR A 75 -1.45 2.17 13.12
C TYR A 75 -2.50 1.57 12.18
N HIS A 76 -2.86 2.29 11.12
CA HIS A 76 -3.81 1.80 10.10
C HIS A 76 -3.30 0.54 9.40
N GLY A 77 -2.03 0.54 8.95
CA GLY A 77 -1.40 -0.61 8.31
C GLY A 77 -1.44 -1.88 9.15
N LYS A 78 -1.09 -1.78 10.45
CA LYS A 78 -1.21 -2.92 11.38
C LYS A 78 -2.63 -3.42 11.52
N SER A 79 -3.60 -2.52 11.58
CA SER A 79 -5.01 -2.87 11.73
C SER A 79 -5.50 -3.65 10.50
N VAL A 80 -5.18 -3.16 9.31
CA VAL A 80 -5.55 -3.79 8.03
C VAL A 80 -4.87 -5.15 7.86
N VAL A 81 -3.54 -5.22 8.04
CA VAL A 81 -2.78 -6.48 7.87
C VAL A 81 -3.33 -7.60 8.76
N ARG A 82 -3.74 -7.29 9.99
CA ARG A 82 -4.35 -8.29 10.88
C ARG A 82 -5.69 -8.82 10.39
N GLY A 83 -6.43 -8.02 9.62
CA GLY A 83 -7.74 -8.39 9.08
C GLY A 83 -7.66 -9.19 7.78
N VAL A 84 -6.55 -9.10 7.05
CA VAL A 84 -6.39 -9.64 5.70
C VAL A 84 -5.74 -11.02 5.72
N LYS A 85 -6.27 -11.93 4.90
CA LYS A 85 -5.72 -13.29 4.73
C LYS A 85 -5.25 -13.56 3.31
N ARG A 86 -5.96 -13.01 2.31
CA ARG A 86 -5.72 -13.27 0.89
C ARG A 86 -5.09 -12.10 0.16
N ALA A 87 -5.68 -10.91 0.24
CA ALA A 87 -5.25 -9.74 -0.53
C ALA A 87 -3.81 -9.33 -0.22
N LEU A 88 -3.11 -8.79 -1.20
CA LEU A 88 -1.83 -8.12 -1.00
C LEU A 88 -2.09 -6.76 -0.34
N VAL A 89 -1.39 -6.46 0.75
CA VAL A 89 -1.56 -5.19 1.47
C VAL A 89 -0.42 -4.23 1.13
N VAL A 90 -0.79 -3.06 0.63
CA VAL A 90 0.11 -1.95 0.32
C VAL A 90 -0.12 -0.83 1.32
N VAL A 91 0.93 -0.22 1.85
CA VAL A 91 0.85 0.94 2.76
C VAL A 91 1.51 2.15 2.11
N ASP A 92 0.83 3.28 2.09
CA ASP A 92 1.40 4.55 1.64
C ASP A 92 2.42 5.08 2.65
N LEU A 93 3.54 5.59 2.12
CA LEU A 93 4.40 6.49 2.87
C LEU A 93 3.82 7.92 2.78
N PRO A 94 3.48 8.56 3.92
CA PRO A 94 2.89 9.89 3.89
C PRO A 94 3.90 10.97 3.49
N PHE A 95 3.38 12.10 3.06
CA PHE A 95 4.17 13.26 2.67
C PHE A 95 5.20 13.64 3.75
N GLY A 96 6.41 14.01 3.31
CA GLY A 96 7.51 14.39 4.18
C GLY A 96 8.36 13.24 4.70
N THR A 97 8.02 11.98 4.39
CA THR A 97 8.73 10.80 4.92
C THR A 97 9.73 10.18 3.95
N TYR A 98 9.75 10.63 2.68
CA TYR A 98 10.64 10.10 1.64
C TYR A 98 11.17 11.15 0.66
N GLN A 99 10.74 12.42 0.79
CA GLN A 99 11.17 13.50 -0.11
C GLN A 99 12.45 14.19 0.33
N THR A 100 12.82 14.12 1.60
CA THR A 100 13.93 14.88 2.19
C THR A 100 15.29 14.28 1.87
N SER A 101 15.40 12.95 1.91
CA SER A 101 16.64 12.23 1.57
C SER A 101 16.37 10.75 1.31
N GLU A 102 17.23 10.11 0.50
CA GLU A 102 17.20 8.67 0.25
C GLU A 102 17.37 7.85 1.54
N TYR A 103 18.22 8.32 2.46
CA TYR A 103 18.44 7.65 3.74
C TYR A 103 17.17 7.65 4.60
N GLU A 104 16.49 8.77 4.69
CA GLU A 104 15.23 8.87 5.44
C GLU A 104 14.13 8.03 4.79
N ALA A 105 14.03 8.06 3.46
CA ALA A 105 13.09 7.24 2.72
C ALA A 105 13.25 5.74 3.03
N VAL A 106 14.48 5.22 2.99
CA VAL A 106 14.76 3.80 3.31
C VAL A 106 14.48 3.51 4.78
N THR A 107 14.87 4.40 5.69
CA THR A 107 14.65 4.21 7.13
C THR A 107 13.16 4.13 7.45
N ASN A 108 12.36 5.03 6.90
CA ASN A 108 10.91 5.04 7.09
C ASN A 108 10.25 3.83 6.42
N ALA A 109 10.69 3.45 5.22
CA ALA A 109 10.22 2.26 4.54
C ALA A 109 10.46 0.99 5.37
N ILE A 110 11.68 0.80 5.89
CA ILE A 110 12.01 -0.31 6.78
C ILE A 110 11.14 -0.27 8.05
N LYS A 111 10.95 0.89 8.66
CA LYS A 111 10.11 1.05 9.86
C LYS A 111 8.68 0.57 9.59
N VAL A 112 8.06 1.02 8.49
CA VAL A 112 6.70 0.61 8.12
C VAL A 112 6.63 -0.90 7.90
N MET A 113 7.48 -1.46 7.05
CA MET A 113 7.49 -2.89 6.75
C MET A 113 7.65 -3.76 7.99
N LYS A 114 8.63 -3.44 8.85
CA LYS A 114 8.89 -4.21 10.08
C LYS A 114 7.76 -4.18 11.09
N ILE A 115 7.05 -3.06 11.19
CA ILE A 115 6.03 -2.89 12.22
C ILE A 115 4.65 -3.34 11.73
N THR A 116 4.34 -3.11 10.46
CA THR A 116 3.02 -3.44 9.91
C THR A 116 2.95 -4.86 9.37
N HIS A 117 4.07 -5.42 8.90
CA HIS A 117 4.14 -6.64 8.09
C HIS A 117 3.33 -6.53 6.78
N ALA A 118 3.23 -5.34 6.20
CA ALA A 118 2.64 -5.14 4.88
C ALA A 118 3.44 -5.87 3.80
N ASP A 119 2.81 -6.15 2.66
CA ASP A 119 3.44 -6.86 1.55
C ASP A 119 4.24 -5.90 0.63
N ALA A 120 3.87 -4.62 0.57
CA ALA A 120 4.54 -3.61 -0.25
C ALA A 120 4.26 -2.19 0.27
N LEU A 121 5.01 -1.23 -0.25
CA LEU A 121 4.80 0.20 0.01
C LEU A 121 4.38 0.93 -1.26
N LYS A 122 3.69 2.07 -1.10
CA LYS A 122 3.42 3.01 -2.18
C LYS A 122 4.05 4.37 -1.83
N LEU A 123 4.62 5.01 -2.84
CA LEU A 123 5.16 6.35 -2.79
C LEU A 123 4.56 7.15 -3.95
N GLU A 124 4.34 8.43 -3.76
CA GLU A 124 3.83 9.33 -4.77
C GLU A 124 4.89 10.35 -5.21
N GLY A 125 5.06 10.50 -6.52
CA GLY A 125 6.02 11.43 -7.12
C GLY A 125 6.40 11.00 -8.52
N GLY A 126 7.20 11.80 -9.16
CA GLY A 126 7.76 11.57 -10.49
C GLY A 126 9.26 11.27 -10.44
N VAL A 127 9.99 11.92 -11.34
CA VAL A 127 11.45 11.74 -11.47
C VAL A 127 12.22 12.16 -10.24
N GLU A 128 11.68 13.07 -9.45
CA GLU A 128 12.28 13.64 -8.24
C GLU A 128 12.44 12.64 -7.10
N ILE A 129 11.66 11.55 -7.10
CA ILE A 129 11.75 10.51 -6.05
C ILE A 129 12.41 9.21 -6.55
N ILE A 130 12.86 9.16 -7.80
CA ILE A 130 13.41 7.92 -8.41
C ILE A 130 14.56 7.34 -7.57
N ASP A 131 15.45 8.17 -7.07
CA ASP A 131 16.61 7.69 -6.33
C ASP A 131 16.21 7.13 -4.95
N ALA A 132 15.24 7.74 -4.27
CA ALA A 132 14.64 7.18 -3.06
C ALA A 132 13.99 5.79 -3.36
N VAL A 133 13.23 5.68 -4.44
CA VAL A 133 12.60 4.42 -4.86
C VAL A 133 13.65 3.34 -5.15
N LYS A 134 14.70 3.66 -5.92
CA LYS A 134 15.80 2.72 -6.20
C LYS A 134 16.46 2.20 -4.92
N LYS A 135 16.69 3.07 -3.95
CA LYS A 135 17.28 2.71 -2.66
C LYS A 135 16.37 1.81 -1.83
N ILE A 136 15.07 2.08 -1.80
CA ILE A 136 14.07 1.24 -1.13
C ILE A 136 14.05 -0.15 -1.77
N ILE A 137 14.04 -0.25 -3.10
CA ILE A 137 14.08 -1.53 -3.83
C ILE A 137 15.39 -2.27 -3.53
N ALA A 138 16.52 -1.57 -3.56
CA ALA A 138 17.84 -2.16 -3.25
C ALA A 138 17.94 -2.68 -1.81
N ALA A 139 17.14 -2.13 -0.88
CA ALA A 139 16.98 -2.64 0.49
C ALA A 139 16.10 -3.90 0.58
N GLY A 140 15.59 -4.43 -0.54
CA GLY A 140 14.78 -5.64 -0.61
C GLY A 140 13.30 -5.43 -0.29
N ILE A 141 12.81 -4.19 -0.26
CA ILE A 141 11.42 -3.88 0.02
C ILE A 141 10.61 -3.91 -1.29
N PRO A 142 9.57 -4.75 -1.39
CA PRO A 142 8.68 -4.72 -2.53
C PRO A 142 7.96 -3.38 -2.62
N HIS A 143 7.95 -2.82 -3.80
CA HIS A 143 7.32 -1.54 -4.06
C HIS A 143 6.24 -1.73 -5.13
N HIS A 144 5.05 -1.25 -4.83
CA HIS A 144 3.97 -1.14 -5.80
C HIS A 144 4.17 0.19 -6.53
N GLY A 145 4.61 0.10 -7.79
CA GLY A 145 5.04 1.26 -8.56
C GLY A 145 3.99 2.36 -8.65
N THR A 146 4.31 3.47 -8.08
CA THR A 146 3.50 4.70 -8.09
C THR A 146 3.63 5.48 -9.39
N PHE A 147 4.59 5.10 -10.23
CA PHE A 147 4.76 5.72 -11.55
C PHE A 147 3.50 5.67 -12.42
N GLY A 148 2.53 4.78 -12.09
CA GLY A 148 1.27 4.70 -12.79
C GLY A 148 0.18 5.65 -12.27
N VAL A 149 0.18 6.03 -11.01
CA VAL A 149 -0.86 6.89 -10.44
C VAL A 149 -0.57 8.36 -10.75
N ASN A 150 0.68 8.78 -10.65
CA ASN A 150 1.07 10.13 -10.99
C ASN A 150 1.12 10.41 -12.50
N ALA A 151 1.35 9.40 -13.34
CA ALA A 151 1.17 9.57 -14.78
C ALA A 151 -0.28 9.94 -15.15
N ALA A 152 -1.25 9.57 -14.34
CA ALA A 152 -2.65 9.95 -14.53
C ALA A 152 -2.99 11.35 -13.97
N ILE A 153 -2.17 11.88 -13.06
CA ILE A 153 -2.36 13.21 -12.47
C ILE A 153 -1.62 14.30 -13.25
N TYR A 154 -0.57 13.92 -13.99
CA TYR A 154 0.25 14.85 -14.77
C TYR A 154 0.02 14.78 -16.30
N GLN A 155 -1.10 14.19 -16.75
CA GLN A 155 -1.54 14.25 -18.16
C GLN A 155 -2.66 15.26 -18.36
#